data_03726c61913ffc8baf1ba84d217204e6
#
_entry.id   03726c61913ffc8baf1ba84d217204e6
#
_cell.length_a   1.000
_cell.length_b   1.000
_cell.length_c   1.000
_cell.angle_alpha   90.00
_cell.angle_beta   90.00
_cell.angle_gamma   90.00
#
_symmetry.space_group_name_H-M   'P 1'
#
loop_
_entity.id
_entity.type
_entity.pdbx_description
1 polymer ?
#
loop_
_entity_poly.entity_id
_entity_poly.type
_entity_poly.pdbx_seq_one_letter_code
_entity_poly.pdbx_strand_id
1 'polypeptide(L)'
;MLREGLVGSVLGSKQQPCLNVYRDQIVWGRSPVRIDLAGGWTDTPPYCLYAGGNVVNVAIELNGQPPLQVYIKPSDTHKIILRSIDLGAMEVISSWDELRDYNKVGSPFSIPKAALALAGFVPEFSAEAYASLDVQLEAFGSGLEITLLAAIPAGSGLGTSSILAATVLGAISDFCGLAWDKNEIGNRTLILEQLLTTGGGWQDQYGGVLHGLKLLQTNEGFNQNPLVRWLPEYLFTDPEYRPCHLLYYTGITRTAKDILSEIVRGMFLNSEAHLGLLSEMKAHALDMYEAIQCGDFVTYGKLVGKTWEQNKALDSGTNPAAVEAIISKIQALSLIHI
;
A
#
# COMPACT_ATOMS: atom_id res chain seq x y z
N MET A 1 -0.58 4.82 -22.28
CA MET A 1 -0.24 6.20 -21.91
C MET A 1 -0.01 6.36 -20.40
N LEU A 2 -1.00 6.19 -19.49
CA LEU A 2 -0.78 6.42 -18.05
C LEU A 2 0.22 5.42 -17.45
N ARG A 3 0.02 4.12 -17.70
CA ARG A 3 0.94 3.04 -17.30
C ARG A 3 2.34 3.22 -17.88
N GLU A 4 2.42 3.56 -19.16
CA GLU A 4 3.70 3.77 -19.86
C GLU A 4 4.45 4.99 -19.33
N GLY A 5 3.74 6.06 -18.95
CA GLY A 5 4.35 7.25 -18.33
C GLY A 5 4.92 6.95 -16.94
N LEU A 6 4.16 6.25 -16.09
CA LEU A 6 4.60 5.89 -14.74
C LEU A 6 5.72 4.83 -14.76
N VAL A 7 5.59 3.79 -15.57
CA VAL A 7 6.63 2.77 -15.75
C VAL A 7 7.87 3.37 -16.43
N GLY A 8 7.68 4.27 -17.40
CA GLY A 8 8.76 4.96 -18.09
C GLY A 8 9.64 5.82 -17.19
N SER A 9 9.08 6.38 -16.11
CA SER A 9 9.85 7.16 -15.13
C SER A 9 10.88 6.31 -14.35
N VAL A 10 10.63 5.01 -14.22
CA VAL A 10 11.53 4.07 -13.53
C VAL A 10 12.38 3.25 -14.50
N LEU A 11 11.92 3.02 -15.74
CA LEU A 11 12.74 2.36 -16.77
C LEU A 11 14.05 3.16 -17.08
N GLY A 12 14.09 4.46 -16.74
CA GLY A 12 15.29 5.28 -16.83
C GLY A 12 16.38 4.93 -15.81
N SER A 13 16.07 4.21 -14.74
CA SER A 13 17.03 3.81 -13.69
C SER A 13 17.08 2.29 -13.54
N LYS A 14 17.77 1.63 -14.47
CA LYS A 14 18.07 0.20 -14.36
C LYS A 14 18.85 -0.09 -13.07
N GLN A 15 18.56 -1.21 -12.43
CA GLN A 15 19.13 -1.59 -11.14
C GLN A 15 20.19 -2.66 -11.31
N GLN A 16 21.19 -2.64 -10.41
CA GLN A 16 22.17 -3.69 -10.27
C GLN A 16 22.16 -4.20 -8.84
N PRO A 17 21.42 -5.28 -8.55
CA PRO A 17 21.42 -5.88 -7.23
C PRO A 17 22.79 -6.46 -6.89
N CYS A 18 23.27 -6.17 -5.68
CA CYS A 18 24.50 -6.74 -5.12
C CYS A 18 24.17 -7.36 -3.76
N LEU A 19 24.67 -8.56 -3.49
CA LEU A 19 24.43 -9.21 -2.20
C LEU A 19 25.02 -8.38 -1.05
N ASN A 20 24.15 -7.89 -0.16
CA ASN A 20 24.52 -6.98 0.93
C ASN A 20 24.38 -7.60 2.32
N VAL A 21 24.35 -8.91 2.40
CA VAL A 21 24.21 -9.65 3.66
C VAL A 21 25.20 -10.81 3.71
N TYR A 22 25.56 -11.21 4.93
CA TYR A 22 26.34 -12.44 5.14
C TYR A 22 25.42 -13.67 5.02
N ARG A 23 26.05 -14.84 4.82
CA ARG A 23 25.35 -16.11 4.53
C ARG A 23 24.37 -16.55 5.63
N ASP A 24 24.62 -16.16 6.87
CA ASP A 24 23.80 -16.47 8.05
C ASP A 24 22.88 -15.34 8.49
N GLN A 25 22.85 -14.23 7.74
CA GLN A 25 21.98 -13.10 8.01
C GLN A 25 20.60 -13.24 7.36
N ILE A 26 19.61 -12.67 8.03
CA ILE A 26 18.23 -12.54 7.55
C ILE A 26 17.85 -11.08 7.57
N VAL A 27 17.37 -10.56 6.44
CA VAL A 27 16.67 -9.26 6.42
C VAL A 27 15.24 -9.50 6.85
N TRP A 28 14.80 -8.73 7.83
CA TRP A 28 13.44 -8.78 8.34
C TRP A 28 12.72 -7.45 8.13
N GLY A 29 11.95 -7.36 7.06
CA GLY A 29 11.03 -6.25 6.79
C GLY A 29 9.72 -6.46 7.54
N ARG A 30 9.18 -5.39 8.15
CA ARG A 30 7.86 -5.43 8.82
C ARG A 30 7.22 -4.06 8.76
N SER A 31 5.89 -4.06 8.56
CA SER A 31 5.12 -2.84 8.44
C SER A 31 3.80 -2.93 9.20
N PRO A 32 3.35 -1.81 9.80
CA PRO A 32 1.99 -1.67 10.27
C PRO A 32 1.03 -1.71 9.08
N VAL A 33 -0.26 -1.67 9.35
CA VAL A 33 -1.30 -1.34 8.38
C VAL A 33 -1.76 0.09 8.61
N ARG A 34 -2.67 0.60 7.76
CA ARG A 34 -3.15 1.97 7.88
C ARG A 34 -4.68 2.01 7.95
N ILE A 35 -5.18 3.05 8.63
CA ILE A 35 -6.58 3.48 8.54
C ILE A 35 -6.61 4.85 7.88
N ASP A 36 -7.45 5.00 6.86
CA ASP A 36 -7.79 6.27 6.24
C ASP A 36 -8.82 7.00 7.12
N LEU A 37 -8.47 8.19 7.58
CA LEU A 37 -9.34 9.02 8.40
C LEU A 37 -10.11 10.04 7.55
N ALA A 38 -9.47 10.56 6.48
CA ALA A 38 -10.08 11.50 5.55
C ALA A 38 -9.25 11.63 4.26
N GLY A 39 -9.92 11.85 3.15
CA GLY A 39 -9.30 12.22 1.89
C GLY A 39 -8.87 11.05 1.01
N GLY A 40 -9.11 9.82 1.39
CA GLY A 40 -8.86 8.66 0.56
C GLY A 40 -9.54 8.79 -0.82
N TRP A 41 -9.03 8.07 -1.81
CA TRP A 41 -9.34 8.19 -3.24
C TRP A 41 -8.81 9.45 -3.93
N THR A 42 -8.53 10.56 -3.20
CA THR A 42 -7.88 11.73 -3.80
C THR A 42 -6.41 11.47 -4.19
N ASP A 43 -5.83 10.43 -3.64
CA ASP A 43 -4.49 9.89 -3.94
C ASP A 43 -4.45 8.98 -5.17
N THR A 44 -5.63 8.65 -5.74
CA THR A 44 -5.74 7.66 -6.82
C THR A 44 -5.64 8.30 -8.19
N PRO A 45 -4.78 7.78 -9.10
CA PRO A 45 -4.77 8.20 -10.50
C PRO A 45 -6.09 7.87 -11.21
N PRO A 46 -6.59 8.75 -12.11
CA PRO A 46 -5.93 9.96 -12.62
C PRO A 46 -6.12 11.22 -11.77
N TYR A 47 -7.01 11.21 -10.75
CA TYR A 47 -7.35 12.43 -10.00
C TYR A 47 -6.10 13.10 -9.39
N CYS A 48 -5.26 12.36 -8.66
CA CYS A 48 -4.07 12.94 -8.04
C CYS A 48 -3.08 13.53 -9.05
N LEU A 49 -3.08 13.06 -10.30
CA LEU A 49 -2.15 13.54 -11.32
C LEU A 49 -2.48 14.95 -11.84
N TYR A 50 -3.75 15.35 -11.82
CA TYR A 50 -4.15 16.68 -12.28
C TYR A 50 -4.64 17.63 -11.18
N ALA A 51 -4.94 17.11 -10.01
CA ALA A 51 -5.43 17.91 -8.89
C ALA A 51 -4.57 17.81 -7.63
N GLY A 52 -3.64 16.85 -7.58
CA GLY A 52 -2.97 16.47 -6.34
C GLY A 52 -3.93 15.81 -5.34
N GLY A 53 -3.40 15.16 -4.32
CA GLY A 53 -4.17 14.47 -3.28
C GLY A 53 -3.84 14.98 -1.88
N ASN A 54 -4.82 14.87 -0.97
CA ASN A 54 -4.66 15.09 0.46
C ASN A 54 -5.27 13.92 1.20
N VAL A 55 -4.49 13.23 2.04
CA VAL A 55 -4.97 12.10 2.84
C VAL A 55 -4.47 12.20 4.26
N VAL A 56 -5.36 12.11 5.23
CA VAL A 56 -5.01 11.92 6.65
C VAL A 56 -5.17 10.45 6.98
N ASN A 57 -4.08 9.80 7.36
CA ASN A 57 -4.13 8.43 7.80
C ASN A 57 -3.30 8.16 9.06
N VAL A 58 -3.61 7.07 9.74
CA VAL A 58 -2.89 6.58 10.91
C VAL A 58 -2.37 5.18 10.65
N ALA A 59 -1.08 4.97 10.95
CA ALA A 59 -0.49 3.64 10.96
C ALA A 59 -0.88 2.93 12.26
N ILE A 60 -1.33 1.68 12.16
CA ILE A 60 -1.72 0.87 13.31
C ILE A 60 -1.02 -0.48 13.33
N GLU A 61 -0.69 -0.92 14.51
CA GLU A 61 -0.22 -2.28 14.78
C GLU A 61 -1.33 -3.09 15.44
N LEU A 62 -1.36 -4.39 15.20
CA LEU A 62 -2.32 -5.29 15.83
C LEU A 62 -1.67 -5.96 17.04
N ASN A 63 -2.21 -5.72 18.23
CA ASN A 63 -1.64 -6.19 19.50
C ASN A 63 -0.16 -5.83 19.70
N GLY A 64 0.24 -4.62 19.26
CA GLY A 64 1.62 -4.15 19.35
C GLY A 64 2.60 -4.85 18.41
N GLN A 65 2.10 -5.50 17.35
CA GLN A 65 2.91 -6.17 16.34
C GLN A 65 2.54 -5.69 14.94
N PRO A 66 3.54 -5.35 14.10
CA PRO A 66 3.32 -5.10 12.68
C PRO A 66 2.80 -6.37 12.00
N PRO A 67 1.60 -6.34 11.39
CA PRO A 67 0.98 -7.55 10.86
C PRO A 67 1.54 -8.02 9.51
N LEU A 68 2.29 -7.18 8.81
CA LEU A 68 2.89 -7.51 7.52
C LEU A 68 4.38 -7.71 7.69
N GLN A 69 4.87 -8.90 7.36
CA GLN A 69 6.25 -9.28 7.60
C GLN A 69 6.85 -10.01 6.38
N VAL A 70 8.10 -9.72 6.12
CA VAL A 70 8.89 -10.30 5.02
C VAL A 70 10.25 -10.70 5.57
N TYR A 71 10.67 -11.93 5.31
CA TYR A 71 11.97 -12.43 5.66
C TYR A 71 12.72 -12.79 4.38
N ILE A 72 13.94 -12.29 4.21
CA ILE A 72 14.80 -12.62 3.07
C ILE A 72 16.11 -13.13 3.59
N LYS A 73 16.53 -14.28 3.10
CA LYS A 73 17.85 -14.87 3.40
C LYS A 73 18.54 -15.39 2.14
N PRO A 74 19.86 -15.51 2.15
CA PRO A 74 20.59 -16.18 1.09
C PRO A 74 20.17 -17.65 0.97
N SER A 75 20.21 -18.19 -0.25
CA SER A 75 19.99 -19.60 -0.54
C SER A 75 21.24 -20.22 -1.17
N ASP A 76 21.56 -21.45 -0.79
CA ASP A 76 22.69 -22.19 -1.36
C ASP A 76 22.44 -22.66 -2.80
N THR A 77 21.23 -22.43 -3.31
CA THR A 77 20.86 -22.75 -4.69
C THR A 77 20.79 -21.47 -5.52
N HIS A 78 21.18 -21.52 -6.79
CA HIS A 78 20.98 -20.39 -7.73
C HIS A 78 19.52 -20.34 -8.20
N LYS A 79 18.58 -20.25 -7.24
CA LYS A 79 17.13 -20.16 -7.46
C LYS A 79 16.52 -19.13 -6.53
N ILE A 80 15.32 -18.67 -6.89
CA ILE A 80 14.50 -17.83 -6.03
C ILE A 80 13.39 -18.71 -5.46
N ILE A 81 13.31 -18.78 -4.13
CA ILE A 81 12.30 -19.56 -3.41
C ILE A 81 11.34 -18.57 -2.73
N LEU A 82 10.06 -18.64 -3.08
CA LEU A 82 9.01 -17.82 -2.49
C LEU A 82 8.11 -18.66 -1.60
N ARG A 83 7.84 -18.19 -0.39
CA ARG A 83 6.94 -18.84 0.57
C ARG A 83 5.93 -17.83 1.12
N SER A 84 4.69 -18.26 1.35
CA SER A 84 3.68 -17.53 2.10
C SER A 84 3.23 -18.40 3.26
N ILE A 85 3.39 -17.90 4.49
CA ILE A 85 3.03 -18.64 5.72
C ILE A 85 1.50 -18.67 5.84
N ASP A 86 0.83 -17.55 5.64
CA ASP A 86 -0.62 -17.39 5.76
C ASP A 86 -1.40 -18.15 4.69
N LEU A 87 -0.85 -18.28 3.49
CA LEU A 87 -1.48 -19.04 2.39
C LEU A 87 -1.01 -20.51 2.30
N GLY A 88 0.01 -20.89 3.07
CA GLY A 88 0.61 -22.23 2.99
C GLY A 88 1.18 -22.56 1.61
N ALA A 89 1.59 -21.55 0.83
CA ALA A 89 2.04 -21.69 -0.54
C ALA A 89 3.56 -21.60 -0.65
N MET A 90 4.13 -22.27 -1.65
CA MET A 90 5.54 -22.19 -2.01
C MET A 90 5.70 -22.27 -3.52
N GLU A 91 6.64 -21.50 -4.07
CA GLU A 91 7.02 -21.52 -5.47
C GLU A 91 8.55 -21.42 -5.59
N VAL A 92 9.14 -22.15 -6.54
CA VAL A 92 10.56 -22.08 -6.88
C VAL A 92 10.69 -21.55 -8.29
N ILE A 93 11.46 -20.48 -8.44
CA ILE A 93 11.68 -19.78 -9.71
C ILE A 93 13.10 -20.03 -10.16
N SER A 94 13.25 -20.51 -11.39
CA SER A 94 14.53 -20.86 -12.02
C SER A 94 14.77 -20.17 -13.36
N SER A 95 13.79 -19.39 -13.85
CA SER A 95 13.87 -18.70 -15.13
C SER A 95 13.25 -17.30 -15.07
N TRP A 96 13.65 -16.43 -16.01
CA TRP A 96 13.04 -15.11 -16.17
C TRP A 96 11.57 -15.19 -16.56
N ASP A 97 11.15 -16.19 -17.31
CA ASP A 97 9.76 -16.35 -17.72
C ASP A 97 8.85 -16.64 -16.53
N GLU A 98 9.32 -17.51 -15.60
CA GLU A 98 8.63 -17.75 -14.33
C GLU A 98 8.59 -16.48 -13.45
N LEU A 99 9.65 -15.66 -13.46
CA LEU A 99 9.69 -14.41 -12.69
C LEU A 99 8.80 -13.33 -13.31
N ARG A 100 8.70 -13.26 -14.65
CA ARG A 100 7.83 -12.31 -15.37
C ARG A 100 6.34 -12.64 -15.24
N ASP A 101 6.00 -13.85 -14.84
CA ASP A 101 4.61 -14.31 -14.67
C ASP A 101 3.92 -13.71 -13.42
N TYR A 102 4.27 -12.45 -13.07
CA TYR A 102 3.69 -11.74 -11.94
C TYR A 102 2.23 -11.32 -12.17
N ASN A 103 1.75 -11.30 -13.43
CA ASN A 103 0.37 -10.96 -13.78
C ASN A 103 -0.58 -12.17 -13.80
N LYS A 104 -0.11 -13.35 -13.44
CA LYS A 104 -0.94 -14.55 -13.38
C LYS A 104 -2.05 -14.41 -12.36
N VAL A 105 -3.28 -14.45 -12.82
CA VAL A 105 -4.46 -14.33 -11.96
C VAL A 105 -4.47 -15.45 -10.91
N GLY A 106 -4.63 -15.08 -9.65
CA GLY A 106 -4.65 -16.03 -8.52
C GLY A 106 -3.28 -16.49 -8.03
N SER A 107 -2.18 -15.96 -8.58
CA SER A 107 -0.85 -16.26 -8.03
C SER A 107 -0.67 -15.60 -6.67
N PRO A 108 -0.28 -16.33 -5.62
CA PRO A 108 0.02 -15.77 -4.31
C PRO A 108 1.34 -14.98 -4.29
N PHE A 109 2.14 -15.07 -5.37
CA PHE A 109 3.48 -14.50 -5.44
C PHE A 109 3.64 -13.39 -6.48
N SER A 110 2.54 -12.82 -6.98
CA SER A 110 2.59 -11.69 -7.91
C SER A 110 3.39 -10.51 -7.36
N ILE A 111 3.20 -10.14 -6.09
CA ILE A 111 3.91 -9.03 -5.44
C ILE A 111 5.43 -9.27 -5.38
N PRO A 112 5.95 -10.35 -4.77
CA PRO A 112 7.40 -10.55 -4.70
C PRO A 112 8.04 -10.76 -6.08
N LYS A 113 7.35 -11.36 -7.05
CA LYS A 113 7.85 -11.46 -8.42
C LYS A 113 8.02 -10.09 -9.09
N ALA A 114 7.00 -9.23 -9.00
CA ALA A 114 7.08 -7.88 -9.55
C ALA A 114 8.13 -7.02 -8.82
N ALA A 115 8.28 -7.18 -7.50
CA ALA A 115 9.30 -6.49 -6.72
C ALA A 115 10.72 -6.92 -7.12
N LEU A 116 10.96 -8.21 -7.31
CA LEU A 116 12.24 -8.73 -7.81
C LEU A 116 12.53 -8.25 -9.24
N ALA A 117 11.51 -8.18 -10.11
CA ALA A 117 11.66 -7.60 -11.43
C ALA A 117 12.16 -6.15 -11.35
N LEU A 118 11.51 -5.30 -10.54
CA LEU A 118 11.90 -3.90 -10.32
C LEU A 118 13.27 -3.75 -9.66
N ALA A 119 13.70 -4.73 -8.89
CA ALA A 119 15.04 -4.78 -8.29
C ALA A 119 16.15 -5.17 -9.26
N GLY A 120 15.82 -5.45 -10.53
CA GLY A 120 16.79 -5.75 -11.58
C GLY A 120 17.03 -7.24 -11.83
N PHE A 121 16.22 -8.16 -11.29
CA PHE A 121 16.34 -9.58 -11.56
C PHE A 121 15.70 -10.04 -12.87
N VAL A 122 15.24 -9.10 -13.71
CA VAL A 122 14.85 -9.37 -15.10
C VAL A 122 15.57 -8.41 -16.05
N PRO A 123 15.82 -8.81 -17.31
CA PRO A 123 16.61 -8.02 -18.26
C PRO A 123 16.09 -6.59 -18.51
N GLU A 124 14.78 -6.39 -18.42
CA GLU A 124 14.14 -5.10 -18.67
C GLU A 124 14.56 -4.04 -17.65
N PHE A 125 14.77 -4.45 -16.39
CA PHE A 125 15.12 -3.57 -15.28
C PHE A 125 16.58 -3.73 -14.79
N SER A 126 17.33 -4.69 -15.37
CA SER A 126 18.73 -4.93 -15.03
C SER A 126 19.66 -3.93 -15.71
N ALA A 127 20.64 -3.39 -14.98
CA ALA A 127 21.68 -2.55 -15.53
C ALA A 127 22.70 -3.35 -16.37
N GLU A 128 22.87 -4.64 -16.02
CA GLU A 128 23.77 -5.56 -16.72
C GLU A 128 22.98 -6.61 -17.52
N ALA A 129 23.61 -7.15 -18.55
CA ALA A 129 23.05 -8.21 -19.38
C ALA A 129 23.62 -9.58 -18.94
N TYR A 130 22.72 -10.52 -18.70
CA TYR A 130 23.06 -11.90 -18.36
C TYR A 130 22.44 -12.86 -19.38
N ALA A 131 22.93 -14.09 -19.48
CA ALA A 131 22.41 -15.10 -20.40
C ALA A 131 21.15 -15.79 -19.86
N SER A 132 21.01 -15.89 -18.53
CA SER A 132 19.88 -16.52 -17.85
C SER A 132 19.76 -16.00 -16.41
N LEU A 133 18.65 -16.30 -15.74
CA LEU A 133 18.46 -15.99 -14.32
C LEU A 133 19.50 -16.74 -13.44
N ASP A 134 19.83 -17.97 -13.77
CA ASP A 134 20.83 -18.78 -13.06
C ASP A 134 22.21 -18.11 -13.12
N VAL A 135 22.66 -17.66 -14.31
CA VAL A 135 23.91 -16.89 -14.48
C VAL A 135 23.88 -15.57 -13.71
N GLN A 136 22.74 -14.90 -13.69
CA GLN A 136 22.54 -13.66 -12.92
C GLN A 136 22.68 -13.91 -11.41
N LEU A 137 22.07 -15.00 -10.88
CA LEU A 137 22.14 -15.36 -9.48
C LEU A 137 23.54 -15.89 -9.08
N GLU A 138 24.24 -16.55 -10.00
CA GLU A 138 25.65 -16.91 -9.80
C GLU A 138 26.52 -15.64 -9.68
N ALA A 139 26.35 -14.67 -10.57
CA ALA A 139 27.04 -13.38 -10.49
C ALA A 139 26.65 -12.57 -9.24
N PHE A 140 25.40 -12.65 -8.80
CA PHE A 140 24.91 -12.08 -7.55
C PHE A 140 25.53 -12.76 -6.31
N GLY A 141 25.99 -14.01 -6.43
CA GLY A 141 26.68 -14.79 -5.41
C GLY A 141 25.76 -15.62 -4.50
N SER A 142 24.46 -15.66 -4.76
CA SER A 142 23.50 -16.44 -3.97
C SER A 142 22.16 -16.57 -4.72
N GLY A 143 21.36 -17.60 -4.37
CA GLY A 143 19.93 -17.55 -4.56
C GLY A 143 19.25 -16.75 -3.45
N LEU A 144 17.94 -16.61 -3.52
CA LEU A 144 17.11 -15.87 -2.54
C LEU A 144 16.00 -16.77 -2.01
N GLU A 145 15.79 -16.75 -0.72
CA GLU A 145 14.58 -17.30 -0.09
C GLU A 145 13.78 -16.17 0.55
N ILE A 146 12.57 -15.91 0.04
CA ILE A 146 11.68 -14.85 0.51
C ILE A 146 10.46 -15.51 1.14
N THR A 147 10.22 -15.20 2.41
CA THR A 147 9.05 -15.69 3.15
C THR A 147 8.17 -14.52 3.54
N LEU A 148 6.88 -14.61 3.21
CA LEU A 148 5.85 -13.62 3.46
C LEU A 148 4.93 -14.07 4.59
N LEU A 149 4.50 -13.13 5.41
CA LEU A 149 3.44 -13.29 6.40
C LEU A 149 2.53 -12.06 6.38
N ALA A 150 1.26 -12.27 6.07
CA ALA A 150 0.20 -11.28 6.25
C ALA A 150 -0.76 -11.77 7.35
N ALA A 151 -0.59 -11.27 8.58
CA ALA A 151 -1.39 -11.67 9.73
C ALA A 151 -2.77 -10.98 9.79
N ILE A 152 -3.27 -10.54 8.63
CA ILE A 152 -4.60 -9.93 8.46
C ILE A 152 -5.22 -10.44 7.15
N PRO A 153 -6.55 -10.56 7.10
CA PRO A 153 -7.24 -11.03 5.90
C PRO A 153 -7.01 -10.11 4.70
N ALA A 154 -6.77 -10.69 3.54
CA ALA A 154 -6.80 -9.95 2.28
C ALA A 154 -8.19 -9.31 2.08
N GLY A 155 -8.22 -8.09 1.52
CA GLY A 155 -9.49 -7.36 1.33
C GLY A 155 -10.09 -6.76 2.61
N SER A 156 -9.31 -6.66 3.68
CA SER A 156 -9.73 -6.05 4.96
C SER A 156 -9.91 -4.52 4.89
N GLY A 157 -9.51 -3.86 3.80
CA GLY A 157 -9.55 -2.40 3.66
C GLY A 157 -8.39 -1.66 4.35
N LEU A 158 -7.43 -2.39 4.93
CA LEU A 158 -6.31 -1.82 5.70
C LEU A 158 -5.04 -1.56 4.85
N GLY A 159 -5.15 -1.57 3.52
CA GLY A 159 -4.01 -1.33 2.61
C GLY A 159 -3.03 -2.50 2.51
N THR A 160 -3.46 -3.71 2.87
CA THR A 160 -2.60 -4.90 3.01
C THR A 160 -1.70 -5.16 1.81
N SER A 161 -2.25 -5.12 0.59
CA SER A 161 -1.53 -5.47 -0.64
C SER A 161 -0.38 -4.50 -0.92
N SER A 162 -0.69 -3.20 -0.95
CA SER A 162 0.28 -2.14 -1.25
C SER A 162 1.35 -2.01 -0.16
N ILE A 163 0.94 -2.16 1.11
CA ILE A 163 1.90 -2.11 2.22
C ILE A 163 2.79 -3.36 2.21
N LEU A 164 2.26 -4.55 1.90
CA LEU A 164 3.07 -5.75 1.72
C LEU A 164 4.08 -5.57 0.58
N ALA A 165 3.64 -4.98 -0.55
CA ALA A 165 4.53 -4.68 -1.67
C ALA A 165 5.65 -3.72 -1.25
N ALA A 166 5.35 -2.66 -0.52
CA ALA A 166 6.35 -1.73 0.02
C ALA A 166 7.31 -2.44 1.00
N THR A 167 6.79 -3.33 1.85
CA THR A 167 7.62 -4.11 2.79
C THR A 167 8.57 -5.05 2.06
N VAL A 168 8.09 -5.72 1.00
CA VAL A 168 8.91 -6.58 0.12
C VAL A 168 9.99 -5.76 -0.57
N LEU A 169 9.63 -4.62 -1.18
CA LEU A 169 10.59 -3.73 -1.85
C LEU A 169 11.65 -3.22 -0.88
N GLY A 170 11.26 -2.80 0.32
CA GLY A 170 12.20 -2.36 1.35
C GLY A 170 13.17 -3.46 1.78
N ALA A 171 12.66 -4.67 2.03
CA ALA A 171 13.48 -5.81 2.39
C ALA A 171 14.43 -6.24 1.24
N ILE A 172 13.95 -6.22 -0.01
CA ILE A 172 14.79 -6.49 -1.19
C ILE A 172 15.85 -5.39 -1.34
N SER A 173 15.50 -4.11 -1.14
CA SER A 173 16.46 -3.01 -1.22
C SER A 173 17.62 -3.20 -0.25
N ASP A 174 17.33 -3.56 0.99
CA ASP A 174 18.36 -3.81 2.01
C ASP A 174 19.18 -5.06 1.69
N PHE A 175 18.52 -6.17 1.34
CA PHE A 175 19.18 -7.43 0.96
C PHE A 175 20.09 -7.29 -0.26
N CYS A 176 19.68 -6.48 -1.24
CA CYS A 176 20.38 -6.32 -2.53
C CYS A 176 21.23 -5.03 -2.60
N GLY A 177 21.41 -4.29 -1.51
CA GLY A 177 22.22 -3.07 -1.47
C GLY A 177 21.77 -1.96 -2.44
N LEU A 178 20.46 -1.86 -2.70
CA LEU A 178 19.91 -0.89 -3.67
C LEU A 178 19.77 0.51 -3.09
N ALA A 179 19.86 0.66 -1.76
CA ALA A 179 19.81 1.92 -1.03
C ALA A 179 18.57 2.80 -1.32
N TRP A 180 17.43 2.19 -1.60
CA TRP A 180 16.17 2.92 -1.80
C TRP A 180 15.69 3.53 -0.48
N ASP A 181 15.45 4.82 -0.49
CA ASP A 181 14.82 5.51 0.63
C ASP A 181 13.31 5.25 0.67
N LYS A 182 12.63 5.77 1.69
CA LYS A 182 11.18 5.57 1.87
C LYS A 182 10.35 6.15 0.73
N ASN A 183 10.78 7.25 0.12
CA ASN A 183 10.08 7.84 -1.01
C ASN A 183 10.24 6.99 -2.26
N GLU A 184 11.46 6.51 -2.51
CA GLU A 184 11.73 5.60 -3.62
C GLU A 184 10.95 4.30 -3.47
N ILE A 185 10.88 3.72 -2.27
CA ILE A 185 10.05 2.53 -1.98
C ILE A 185 8.57 2.83 -2.27
N GLY A 186 8.06 3.99 -1.83
CA GLY A 186 6.68 4.39 -2.11
C GLY A 186 6.38 4.53 -3.60
N ASN A 187 7.27 5.18 -4.35
CA ASN A 187 7.15 5.33 -5.80
C ASN A 187 7.22 3.98 -6.52
N ARG A 188 8.16 3.12 -6.15
CA ARG A 188 8.27 1.77 -6.74
C ARG A 188 7.07 0.90 -6.42
N THR A 189 6.45 1.08 -5.26
CA THR A 189 5.20 0.41 -4.94
C THR A 189 4.07 0.84 -5.86
N LEU A 190 3.92 2.15 -6.13
CA LEU A 190 2.93 2.64 -7.08
C LEU A 190 3.14 2.02 -8.48
N ILE A 191 4.39 1.91 -8.90
CA ILE A 191 4.75 1.30 -10.19
C ILE A 191 4.48 -0.21 -10.17
N LEU A 192 4.82 -0.91 -9.09
CA LEU A 192 4.53 -2.31 -8.91
C LEU A 192 3.03 -2.59 -9.08
N GLU A 193 2.17 -1.77 -8.47
CA GLU A 193 0.72 -1.89 -8.64
C GLU A 193 0.26 -1.66 -10.07
N GLN A 194 0.89 -0.74 -10.81
CA GLN A 194 0.63 -0.58 -12.24
C GLN A 194 1.08 -1.80 -13.05
N LEU A 195 2.20 -2.44 -12.68
CA LEU A 195 2.64 -3.70 -13.29
C LEU A 195 1.63 -4.82 -13.04
N LEU A 196 1.07 -4.89 -11.83
CA LEU A 196 0.04 -5.86 -11.45
C LEU A 196 -1.37 -5.50 -11.96
N THR A 197 -1.53 -4.36 -12.63
CA THR A 197 -2.84 -3.85 -13.11
C THR A 197 -3.88 -3.61 -12.01
N THR A 198 -3.44 -3.39 -10.78
CA THR A 198 -4.33 -3.07 -9.65
C THR A 198 -4.69 -1.59 -9.62
N GLY A 199 -3.77 -0.70 -10.01
CA GLY A 199 -4.04 0.72 -10.26
C GLY A 199 -4.38 1.55 -9.02
N GLY A 200 -3.95 1.14 -7.84
CA GLY A 200 -4.19 1.82 -6.57
C GLY A 200 -3.54 3.21 -6.47
N GLY A 201 -3.91 3.96 -5.44
CA GLY A 201 -3.29 5.23 -5.07
C GLY A 201 -2.01 5.05 -4.27
N TRP A 202 -1.45 6.17 -3.79
CA TRP A 202 -0.20 6.15 -3.05
C TRP A 202 -0.38 6.11 -1.51
N GLN A 203 -1.59 6.31 -0.98
CA GLN A 203 -1.79 6.42 0.48
C GLN A 203 -1.42 5.16 1.26
N ASP A 204 -1.62 3.99 0.67
CA ASP A 204 -1.45 2.71 1.36
C ASP A 204 0.01 2.47 1.72
N GLN A 205 0.88 2.48 0.73
CA GLN A 205 2.31 2.26 0.93
C GLN A 205 2.94 3.32 1.83
N TYR A 206 2.62 4.60 1.63
CA TYR A 206 3.12 5.66 2.51
C TYR A 206 2.50 5.58 3.90
N GLY A 207 1.26 5.10 4.02
CA GLY A 207 0.60 4.81 5.28
C GLY A 207 1.32 3.75 6.11
N GLY A 208 1.83 2.70 5.46
CA GLY A 208 2.58 1.63 6.10
C GLY A 208 4.08 1.90 6.27
N VAL A 209 4.72 2.52 5.27
CA VAL A 209 6.16 2.84 5.31
C VAL A 209 6.48 3.96 6.31
N LEU A 210 5.56 4.91 6.46
CA LEU A 210 5.67 6.03 7.38
C LEU A 210 4.75 5.80 8.59
N HIS A 211 5.34 5.54 9.74
CA HIS A 211 4.60 5.33 10.98
C HIS A 211 3.84 6.57 11.46
N GLY A 212 2.95 6.37 12.43
CA GLY A 212 2.26 7.43 13.12
C GLY A 212 1.05 8.00 12.38
N LEU A 213 0.52 9.08 12.92
CA LEU A 213 -0.60 9.85 12.39
C LEU A 213 -0.07 10.99 11.53
N LYS A 214 -0.59 11.14 10.32
CA LYS A 214 -0.02 12.09 9.35
C LYS A 214 -1.00 12.55 8.29
N LEU A 215 -0.77 13.76 7.79
CA LEU A 215 -1.32 14.27 6.53
C LEU A 215 -0.28 14.05 5.44
N LEU A 216 -0.70 13.41 4.37
CA LEU A 216 0.04 13.21 3.13
C LEU A 216 -0.56 14.11 2.05
N GLN A 217 0.28 14.88 1.36
CA GLN A 217 -0.16 15.82 0.33
C GLN A 217 0.71 15.70 -0.92
N THR A 218 0.10 15.62 -2.10
CA THR A 218 0.81 15.74 -3.38
C THR A 218 0.32 16.94 -4.17
N ASN A 219 1.17 17.43 -5.03
CA ASN A 219 0.80 18.37 -6.09
C ASN A 219 0.37 17.60 -7.35
N GLU A 220 -0.19 18.32 -8.31
CA GLU A 220 -0.44 17.82 -9.65
C GLU A 220 0.87 17.38 -10.34
N GLY A 221 0.79 16.41 -11.25
CA GLY A 221 1.92 15.90 -12.03
C GLY A 221 2.15 14.39 -11.85
N PHE A 222 3.03 13.83 -12.67
CA PHE A 222 3.38 12.41 -12.61
C PHE A 222 4.29 12.05 -11.44
N ASN A 223 4.98 13.04 -10.86
CA ASN A 223 5.82 12.84 -9.68
C ASN A 223 4.95 12.95 -8.41
N GLN A 224 4.52 11.80 -7.90
CA GLN A 224 3.65 11.69 -6.74
C GLN A 224 4.47 11.39 -5.47
N ASN A 225 5.35 12.32 -5.08
CA ASN A 225 6.09 12.26 -3.82
C ASN A 225 5.31 13.04 -2.75
N PRO A 226 4.61 12.39 -1.81
CA PRO A 226 3.83 13.08 -0.81
C PRO A 226 4.71 13.88 0.15
N LEU A 227 4.36 15.16 0.34
CA LEU A 227 4.81 15.92 1.49
C LEU A 227 4.12 15.37 2.74
N VAL A 228 4.90 15.03 3.75
CA VAL A 228 4.41 14.42 4.98
C VAL A 228 4.39 15.46 6.10
N ARG A 229 3.24 15.61 6.74
CA ARG A 229 3.08 16.41 7.96
C ARG A 229 2.60 15.49 9.08
N TRP A 230 3.49 15.16 10.01
CA TRP A 230 3.12 14.39 11.18
C TRP A 230 2.20 15.19 12.11
N LEU A 231 1.22 14.48 12.63
CA LEU A 231 0.21 14.99 13.55
C LEU A 231 0.45 14.47 14.96
N PRO A 232 0.03 15.19 15.98
CA PRO A 232 0.07 14.69 17.35
C PRO A 232 -0.87 13.48 17.48
N GLU A 233 -0.37 12.42 18.12
CA GLU A 233 -1.13 11.17 18.34
C GLU A 233 -2.02 11.24 19.60
N TYR A 234 -2.16 12.39 20.19
CA TYR A 234 -2.85 12.62 21.44
C TYR A 234 -4.25 11.98 21.48
N LEU A 235 -5.08 12.18 20.43
CA LEU A 235 -6.42 11.62 20.36
C LEU A 235 -6.46 10.08 20.34
N PHE A 236 -5.35 9.43 20.02
CA PHE A 236 -5.23 7.97 19.92
C PHE A 236 -4.50 7.34 21.10
N THR A 237 -3.69 8.10 21.83
CA THR A 237 -2.79 7.61 22.89
C THR A 237 -3.22 8.01 24.29
N ASP A 238 -3.92 9.14 24.44
CA ASP A 238 -4.39 9.62 25.73
C ASP A 238 -5.40 8.62 26.34
N PRO A 239 -5.27 8.31 27.65
CA PRO A 239 -6.18 7.40 28.35
C PRO A 239 -7.67 7.80 28.30
N GLU A 240 -7.98 9.07 28.13
CA GLU A 240 -9.35 9.58 28.02
C GLU A 240 -9.95 9.26 26.66
N TYR A 241 -9.21 9.45 25.57
CA TYR A 241 -9.74 9.31 24.19
C TYR A 241 -9.49 7.94 23.58
N ARG A 242 -8.40 7.26 23.94
CA ARG A 242 -8.07 5.96 23.40
C ARG A 242 -9.21 4.93 23.48
N PRO A 243 -9.94 4.78 24.61
CA PRO A 243 -11.05 3.84 24.70
C PRO A 243 -12.25 4.18 23.81
N CYS A 244 -12.31 5.39 23.25
CA CYS A 244 -13.38 5.83 22.37
C CYS A 244 -13.18 5.37 20.92
N HIS A 245 -12.03 4.76 20.59
CA HIS A 245 -11.76 4.22 19.26
C HIS A 245 -11.99 2.70 19.26
N LEU A 246 -12.80 2.23 18.31
CA LEU A 246 -13.07 0.82 18.11
C LEU A 246 -12.85 0.45 16.63
N LEU A 247 -11.93 -0.46 16.37
CA LEU A 247 -11.79 -1.09 15.07
C LEU A 247 -12.53 -2.43 15.09
N TYR A 248 -13.59 -2.53 14.30
CA TYR A 248 -14.41 -3.74 14.21
C TYR A 248 -14.24 -4.42 12.85
N TYR A 249 -13.79 -5.67 12.85
CA TYR A 249 -13.71 -6.46 11.64
C TYR A 249 -15.07 -7.10 11.31
N THR A 250 -15.65 -6.69 10.18
CA THR A 250 -17.01 -7.12 9.77
C THR A 250 -17.05 -8.54 9.22
N GLY A 251 -15.90 -9.15 8.89
CA GLY A 251 -15.82 -10.43 8.18
C GLY A 251 -16.20 -10.34 6.69
N ILE A 252 -16.52 -9.15 6.20
CA ILE A 252 -16.90 -8.94 4.80
C ILE A 252 -15.64 -8.53 4.04
N THR A 253 -15.21 -9.39 3.13
CA THR A 253 -14.11 -9.08 2.20
C THR A 253 -14.70 -8.61 0.88
N ARG A 254 -14.18 -7.51 0.34
CA ARG A 254 -14.55 -7.00 -0.98
C ARG A 254 -13.33 -6.96 -1.86
N THR A 255 -13.54 -7.22 -3.13
CA THR A 255 -12.46 -7.08 -4.11
C THR A 255 -12.20 -5.59 -4.32
N ALA A 256 -11.08 -5.08 -3.83
CA ALA A 256 -10.68 -3.69 -4.02
C ALA A 256 -10.72 -3.28 -5.51
N LYS A 257 -10.49 -4.23 -6.41
CA LYS A 257 -10.52 -4.02 -7.86
C LYS A 257 -11.89 -3.56 -8.37
N ASP A 258 -12.99 -4.06 -7.81
CA ASP A 258 -14.34 -3.71 -8.30
C ASP A 258 -14.70 -2.26 -7.89
N ILE A 259 -14.40 -1.90 -6.64
CA ILE A 259 -14.61 -0.55 -6.13
C ILE A 259 -13.74 0.45 -6.90
N LEU A 260 -12.45 0.15 -7.03
CA LEU A 260 -11.48 0.98 -7.75
C LEU A 260 -11.91 1.22 -9.20
N SER A 261 -12.39 0.18 -9.88
CA SER A 261 -12.80 0.30 -11.29
C SER A 261 -13.99 1.23 -11.48
N GLU A 262 -14.96 1.27 -10.56
CA GLU A 262 -16.12 2.16 -10.62
C GLU A 262 -15.71 3.62 -10.37
N ILE A 263 -14.91 3.87 -9.35
CA ILE A 263 -14.42 5.21 -9.01
C ILE A 263 -13.53 5.77 -10.13
N VAL A 264 -12.56 4.99 -10.59
CA VAL A 264 -11.67 5.40 -11.69
C VAL A 264 -12.45 5.61 -12.99
N ARG A 265 -13.49 4.81 -13.26
CA ARG A 265 -14.39 5.06 -14.39
C ARG A 265 -15.10 6.42 -14.28
N GLY A 266 -15.59 6.79 -13.09
CA GLY A 266 -16.18 8.11 -12.85
C GLY A 266 -15.21 9.26 -13.13
N MET A 267 -13.94 9.09 -12.76
CA MET A 267 -12.88 10.05 -13.05
C MET A 267 -12.61 10.17 -14.56
N PHE A 268 -12.46 9.06 -15.27
CA PHE A 268 -12.20 9.06 -16.74
C PHE A 268 -13.39 9.58 -17.55
N LEU A 269 -14.61 9.41 -17.07
CA LEU A 269 -15.81 9.95 -17.71
C LEU A 269 -16.02 11.44 -17.41
N ASN A 270 -15.13 12.07 -16.65
CA ASN A 270 -15.26 13.46 -16.18
C ASN A 270 -16.62 13.75 -15.53
N SER A 271 -17.11 12.80 -14.73
CA SER A 271 -18.36 12.97 -14.00
C SER A 271 -18.25 14.14 -13.03
N GLU A 272 -18.99 15.21 -13.27
CA GLU A 272 -18.98 16.42 -12.43
C GLU A 272 -19.27 16.08 -10.96
N ALA A 273 -20.20 15.16 -10.72
CA ALA A 273 -20.55 14.71 -9.36
C ALA A 273 -19.35 13.99 -8.68
N HIS A 274 -18.67 13.08 -9.38
CA HIS A 274 -17.51 12.37 -8.81
C HIS A 274 -16.33 13.32 -8.57
N LEU A 275 -16.02 14.18 -9.53
CA LEU A 275 -14.91 15.13 -9.41
C LEU A 275 -15.18 16.19 -8.34
N GLY A 276 -16.42 16.67 -8.23
CA GLY A 276 -16.85 17.58 -7.17
C GLY A 276 -16.69 16.95 -5.80
N LEU A 277 -17.17 15.70 -5.63
CA LEU A 277 -17.04 14.95 -4.38
C LEU A 277 -15.57 14.71 -4.00
N LEU A 278 -14.71 14.32 -4.94
CA LEU A 278 -13.26 14.16 -4.68
C LEU A 278 -12.61 15.49 -4.25
N SER A 279 -13.04 16.62 -4.83
CA SER A 279 -12.56 17.93 -4.42
C SER A 279 -13.01 18.28 -2.99
N GLU A 280 -14.24 17.92 -2.61
CA GLU A 280 -14.73 18.05 -1.24
C GLU A 280 -13.97 17.14 -0.26
N MET A 281 -13.69 15.89 -0.65
CA MET A 281 -12.88 14.95 0.16
C MET A 281 -11.46 15.47 0.37
N LYS A 282 -10.87 16.08 -0.66
CA LYS A 282 -9.55 16.71 -0.55
C LYS A 282 -9.53 17.88 0.43
N ALA A 283 -10.56 18.73 0.42
CA ALA A 283 -10.71 19.82 1.38
C ALA A 283 -10.98 19.28 2.80
N HIS A 284 -11.85 18.27 2.89
CA HIS A 284 -12.18 17.60 4.15
C HIS A 284 -10.97 17.01 4.87
N ALA A 285 -9.94 16.54 4.14
CA ALA A 285 -8.69 16.09 4.74
C ALA A 285 -7.96 17.23 5.50
N LEU A 286 -8.09 18.47 5.06
CA LEU A 286 -7.53 19.62 5.78
C LEU A 286 -8.34 19.98 7.03
N ASP A 287 -9.67 19.87 6.97
CA ASP A 287 -10.53 20.04 8.16
C ASP A 287 -10.16 19.00 9.23
N MET A 288 -9.96 17.73 8.80
CA MET A 288 -9.54 16.65 9.67
C MET A 288 -8.15 16.92 10.28
N TYR A 289 -7.21 17.38 9.47
CA TYR A 289 -5.88 17.78 9.92
C TYR A 289 -5.96 18.84 11.03
N GLU A 290 -6.77 19.89 10.86
CA GLU A 290 -6.92 20.96 11.84
C GLU A 290 -7.57 20.47 13.13
N ALA A 291 -8.64 19.67 13.05
CA ALA A 291 -9.29 19.11 14.22
C ALA A 291 -8.33 18.28 15.10
N ILE A 292 -7.51 17.43 14.43
CA ILE A 292 -6.50 16.62 15.13
C ILE A 292 -5.40 17.51 15.70
N GLN A 293 -4.90 18.49 14.95
CA GLN A 293 -3.87 19.40 15.38
C GLN A 293 -4.27 20.21 16.63
N CYS A 294 -5.55 20.58 16.71
CA CYS A 294 -6.11 21.32 17.86
C CYS A 294 -6.52 20.39 19.02
N GLY A 295 -6.51 19.07 18.85
CA GLY A 295 -6.99 18.13 19.85
C GLY A 295 -8.52 18.18 20.05
N ASP A 296 -9.27 18.64 19.05
CA ASP A 296 -10.75 18.74 19.11
C ASP A 296 -11.38 17.37 18.78
N PHE A 297 -11.54 16.56 19.85
CA PHE A 297 -12.09 15.21 19.74
C PHE A 297 -13.53 15.20 19.18
N VAL A 298 -14.36 16.18 19.54
CA VAL A 298 -15.75 16.25 19.10
C VAL A 298 -15.83 16.54 17.60
N THR A 299 -15.07 17.51 17.13
CA THR A 299 -14.98 17.81 15.69
C THR A 299 -14.37 16.66 14.91
N TYR A 300 -13.29 16.05 15.44
CA TYR A 300 -12.67 14.84 14.86
C TYR A 300 -13.72 13.75 14.62
N GLY A 301 -14.53 13.40 15.61
CA GLY A 301 -15.54 12.38 15.48
C GLY A 301 -16.59 12.72 14.41
N LYS A 302 -17.07 13.98 14.34
CA LYS A 302 -17.99 14.42 13.28
C LYS A 302 -17.38 14.28 11.88
N LEU A 303 -16.10 14.60 11.76
CA LEU A 303 -15.36 14.49 10.50
C LEU A 303 -15.15 13.03 10.08
N VAL A 304 -14.95 12.10 11.01
CA VAL A 304 -14.94 10.64 10.71
C VAL A 304 -16.29 10.22 10.13
N GLY A 305 -17.41 10.66 10.73
CA GLY A 305 -18.75 10.42 10.17
C GLY A 305 -18.93 11.01 8.77
N LYS A 306 -18.42 12.23 8.52
CA LYS A 306 -18.45 12.85 7.18
C LYS A 306 -17.64 12.05 6.16
N THR A 307 -16.46 11.52 6.53
CA THR A 307 -15.69 10.61 5.67
C THR A 307 -16.51 9.40 5.24
N TRP A 308 -17.26 8.79 6.18
CA TRP A 308 -18.15 7.68 5.87
C TRP A 308 -19.23 8.05 4.84
N GLU A 309 -19.90 9.18 5.03
CA GLU A 309 -20.92 9.66 4.09
C GLU A 309 -20.35 9.94 2.69
N GLN A 310 -19.16 10.53 2.62
CA GLN A 310 -18.47 10.78 1.36
C GLN A 310 -18.10 9.48 0.63
N ASN A 311 -17.59 8.47 1.34
CA ASN A 311 -17.28 7.18 0.76
C ASN A 311 -18.53 6.46 0.22
N LYS A 312 -19.66 6.52 0.94
CA LYS A 312 -20.95 5.99 0.46
C LYS A 312 -21.44 6.68 -0.80
N ALA A 313 -21.25 7.99 -0.87
CA ALA A 313 -21.66 8.78 -2.04
C ALA A 313 -20.76 8.51 -3.26
N LEU A 314 -19.49 8.21 -3.05
CA LEU A 314 -18.53 7.94 -4.11
C LEU A 314 -18.71 6.54 -4.72
N ASP A 315 -19.01 5.54 -3.91
CA ASP A 315 -19.22 4.14 -4.34
C ASP A 315 -20.41 3.53 -3.59
N SER A 316 -21.46 3.19 -4.35
CA SER A 316 -22.69 2.57 -3.83
C SER A 316 -22.43 1.23 -3.14
N GLY A 317 -21.35 0.55 -3.50
CA GLY A 317 -20.94 -0.70 -2.92
C GLY A 317 -20.19 -0.57 -1.59
N THR A 318 -19.81 0.61 -1.14
CA THR A 318 -19.09 0.83 0.14
C THR A 318 -19.90 0.36 1.34
N ASN A 319 -21.23 0.47 1.29
CA ASN A 319 -22.12 0.14 2.40
C ASN A 319 -23.05 -1.04 2.09
N PRO A 320 -22.58 -2.30 2.15
CA PRO A 320 -23.47 -3.45 2.04
C PRO A 320 -24.46 -3.52 3.22
N ALA A 321 -25.64 -4.10 2.99
CA ALA A 321 -26.73 -4.17 3.98
C ALA A 321 -26.30 -4.70 5.36
N ALA A 322 -25.36 -5.62 5.40
CA ALA A 322 -24.83 -6.16 6.66
C ALA A 322 -24.01 -5.11 7.44
N VAL A 323 -23.25 -4.25 6.77
CA VAL A 323 -22.52 -3.15 7.39
C VAL A 323 -23.51 -2.09 7.89
N GLU A 324 -24.50 -1.72 7.09
CA GLU A 324 -25.55 -0.76 7.47
C GLU A 324 -26.30 -1.24 8.74
N ALA A 325 -26.61 -2.53 8.84
CA ALA A 325 -27.25 -3.10 10.01
C ALA A 325 -26.40 -2.98 11.29
N ILE A 326 -25.07 -3.13 11.17
CA ILE A 326 -24.13 -2.93 12.28
C ILE A 326 -24.09 -1.47 12.70
N ILE A 327 -23.91 -0.57 11.73
CA ILE A 327 -23.86 0.89 11.95
C ILE A 327 -25.15 1.39 12.61
N SER A 328 -26.31 1.00 12.11
CA SER A 328 -27.60 1.39 12.68
C SER A 328 -27.76 0.95 14.15
N LYS A 329 -27.27 -0.26 14.49
CA LYS A 329 -27.27 -0.72 15.89
C LYS A 329 -26.35 0.10 16.78
N ILE A 330 -25.16 0.47 16.29
CA ILE A 330 -24.19 1.27 17.05
C ILE A 330 -24.74 2.68 17.25
N GLN A 331 -25.34 3.28 16.23
CA GLN A 331 -25.98 4.59 16.32
C GLN A 331 -27.14 4.59 17.33
N ALA A 332 -27.97 3.52 17.35
CA ALA A 332 -29.04 3.37 18.31
C ALA A 332 -28.57 3.26 19.78
N LEU A 333 -27.30 2.85 20.00
CA LEU A 333 -26.66 2.85 21.32
C LEU A 333 -26.06 4.21 21.71
N SER A 334 -26.33 5.27 20.93
CA SER A 334 -25.72 6.61 21.10
C SER A 334 -24.19 6.63 21.03
N LEU A 335 -23.57 5.65 20.40
CA LEU A 335 -22.17 5.68 20.01
C LEU A 335 -22.07 6.55 18.74
N ILE A 336 -21.54 7.74 18.87
CA ILE A 336 -21.89 8.88 18.01
C ILE A 336 -21.12 8.91 16.69
N HIS A 337 -20.00 8.22 16.55
CA HIS A 337 -19.12 8.44 15.40
C HIS A 337 -18.58 7.11 14.86
N ILE A 338 -18.92 6.85 13.65
CA ILE A 338 -18.47 5.66 12.92
C ILE A 338 -17.68 6.13 11.71
#